data_c41e85b8bb0cc89e01d261e07ff41331
#
_entry.id   c41e85b8bb0cc89e01d261e07ff41331
#
_cell.length_a   1.000
_cell.length_b   1.000
_cell.length_c   1.000
_cell.angle_alpha   90.00
_cell.angle_beta   90.00
_cell.angle_gamma   90.00
#
_symmetry.space_group_name_H-M   'P 1'
#
loop_
_entity.id
_entity.type
_entity.pdbx_description
1 polymer ?
#
loop_
_entity_poly.entity_id
_entity_poly.type
_entity_poly.pdbx_seq_one_letter_code
_entity_poly.pdbx_strand_id
1 'polypeptide(L)'
;MVLGGGTAGELVASGLSRAGRDVALVEKRLVGGESPYFACVPSKSLLLSARRGETWEMALARRDELAGHRGDDPAVARMAEAGVTVLRGRGHVTEPGRIEVDGAGHGFDDLVVCTGSEPVIPAVDGLADVPLWTSDEALSVPDLPRRLVILGGGPVGCEMAQVYAAFGSQVSVVEASGRLLTAEAPFAGEVLADALRRMGVDLRLGAGLSHVGRKDTGLRLWLSDGGTLDADRVLVAAGRRPRVEGLGLENLGVPVSPGHGVPVDETCQVPAGAGGVWAAGDVTGVARTTHAARYQARVALSNLLGQHRETDYRAIPRVVYTTPTVYSVGVSPMQAAELGIDLCAAGYDLAATARAAVEADERGRVELYADRSRGLLVGAAAAGLYAEEWMSEIALAIRAETPLSLLTNVVHAFPTYGEAVEAALRELAANL
;
A
#
# COMPACT_ATOMS: atom_id res chain seq x y z
N MET A 1 14.44 -20.78 -7.87
CA MET A 1 13.53 -20.08 -8.82
C MET A 1 12.75 -19.01 -8.08
N VAL A 2 12.66 -17.79 -8.62
CA VAL A 2 11.84 -16.71 -8.06
C VAL A 2 10.74 -16.36 -9.07
N LEU A 3 9.49 -16.45 -8.66
CA LEU A 3 8.31 -16.22 -9.50
C LEU A 3 7.69 -14.85 -9.19
N GLY A 4 7.91 -13.88 -10.08
CA GLY A 4 7.53 -12.47 -9.97
C GLY A 4 8.73 -11.57 -9.68
N GLY A 5 9.01 -10.64 -10.60
CA GLY A 5 10.15 -9.71 -10.57
C GLY A 5 9.84 -8.36 -9.93
N GLY A 6 8.87 -8.31 -9.01
CA GLY A 6 8.59 -7.09 -8.24
C GLY A 6 9.62 -6.85 -7.13
N THR A 7 9.37 -5.84 -6.30
CA THR A 7 10.28 -5.40 -5.21
C THR A 7 10.76 -6.54 -4.30
N ALA A 8 9.90 -7.51 -3.98
CA ALA A 8 10.29 -8.67 -3.17
C ALA A 8 11.17 -9.63 -3.98
N GLY A 9 10.76 -9.95 -5.22
CA GLY A 9 11.47 -10.91 -6.06
C GLY A 9 12.86 -10.43 -6.47
N GLU A 10 13.03 -9.15 -6.84
CA GLU A 10 14.37 -8.57 -7.12
C GLU A 10 15.30 -8.70 -5.92
N LEU A 11 14.81 -8.43 -4.71
CA LEU A 11 15.59 -8.50 -3.48
C LEU A 11 16.04 -9.93 -3.19
N VAL A 12 15.12 -10.90 -3.26
CA VAL A 12 15.43 -12.30 -3.02
C VAL A 12 16.38 -12.84 -4.10
N ALA A 13 16.06 -12.60 -5.38
CA ALA A 13 16.86 -13.11 -6.49
C ALA A 13 18.30 -12.59 -6.44
N SER A 14 18.48 -11.27 -6.31
CA SER A 14 19.81 -10.67 -6.22
C SER A 14 20.57 -11.10 -4.96
N GLY A 15 19.87 -11.26 -3.82
CA GLY A 15 20.47 -11.70 -2.57
C GLY A 15 20.98 -13.14 -2.62
N LEU A 16 20.17 -14.06 -3.16
CA LEU A 16 20.56 -15.46 -3.35
C LEU A 16 21.72 -15.61 -4.32
N SER A 17 21.68 -14.89 -5.46
CA SER A 17 22.73 -14.95 -6.45
C SER A 17 24.08 -14.43 -5.91
N ARG A 18 24.08 -13.31 -5.17
CA ARG A 18 25.29 -12.81 -4.48
C ARG A 18 25.84 -13.78 -3.43
N ALA A 19 25.00 -14.64 -2.88
CA ALA A 19 25.41 -15.72 -1.97
C ALA A 19 25.89 -17.00 -2.72
N GLY A 20 26.03 -16.93 -4.04
CA GLY A 20 26.56 -18.04 -4.86
C GLY A 20 25.53 -19.09 -5.27
N ARG A 21 24.23 -18.80 -5.13
CA ARG A 21 23.17 -19.69 -5.62
C ARG A 21 22.90 -19.43 -7.11
N ASP A 22 22.53 -20.48 -7.85
CA ASP A 22 22.02 -20.36 -9.21
C ASP A 22 20.55 -19.89 -9.16
N VAL A 23 20.25 -18.74 -9.75
CA VAL A 23 18.95 -18.07 -9.61
C VAL A 23 18.38 -17.68 -10.95
N ALA A 24 17.15 -18.13 -11.21
CA ALA A 24 16.31 -17.60 -12.27
C ALA A 24 15.12 -16.82 -11.70
N LEU A 25 14.84 -15.64 -12.30
CA LEU A 25 13.74 -14.73 -11.99
C LEU A 25 12.74 -14.73 -13.14
N VAL A 26 11.52 -15.18 -12.90
CA VAL A 26 10.45 -15.20 -13.89
C VAL A 26 9.60 -13.92 -13.76
N GLU A 27 9.48 -13.13 -14.84
CA GLU A 27 8.66 -11.92 -14.85
C GLU A 27 7.89 -11.75 -16.17
N LYS A 28 6.58 -11.57 -16.07
CA LYS A 28 5.67 -11.46 -17.22
C LYS A 28 5.52 -10.04 -17.78
N ARG A 29 5.81 -9.01 -16.97
CA ARG A 29 5.68 -7.58 -17.36
C ARG A 29 7.05 -6.90 -17.29
N LEU A 30 7.29 -6.15 -16.22
CA LEU A 30 8.50 -5.36 -16.03
C LEU A 30 9.22 -5.80 -14.74
N VAL A 31 10.51 -6.05 -14.82
CA VAL A 31 11.38 -6.22 -13.65
C VAL A 31 11.37 -4.92 -12.84
N GLY A 32 11.11 -5.02 -11.53
CA GLY A 32 10.78 -3.90 -10.65
C GLY A 32 9.33 -3.95 -10.17
N GLY A 33 8.44 -4.59 -10.93
CA GLY A 33 7.02 -4.76 -10.62
C GLY A 33 6.21 -3.47 -10.75
N GLU A 34 5.15 -3.32 -9.95
CA GLU A 34 4.25 -2.18 -10.07
C GLU A 34 4.79 -0.92 -9.38
N SER A 35 5.53 -1.05 -8.29
CA SER A 35 5.94 0.08 -7.44
C SER A 35 6.68 1.21 -8.20
N PRO A 36 7.69 0.96 -9.03
CA PRO A 36 8.38 2.01 -9.78
C PRO A 36 7.58 2.54 -10.98
N TYR A 37 6.75 1.72 -11.61
CA TYR A 37 6.17 2.04 -12.92
C TYR A 37 4.70 2.42 -12.90
N PHE A 38 3.90 1.82 -11.98
CA PHE A 38 2.44 1.86 -12.01
C PHE A 38 1.80 2.13 -10.64
N ALA A 39 2.60 2.36 -9.58
CA ALA A 39 2.07 2.55 -8.24
C ALA A 39 2.80 3.65 -7.47
N CYS A 40 3.75 3.29 -6.58
CA CYS A 40 4.30 4.20 -5.58
C CYS A 40 5.04 5.40 -6.19
N VAL A 41 5.97 5.17 -7.11
CA VAL A 41 6.78 6.26 -7.67
C VAL A 41 5.94 7.24 -8.49
N PRO A 42 5.13 6.81 -9.47
CA PRO A 42 4.31 7.72 -10.24
C PRO A 42 3.25 8.44 -9.41
N SER A 43 2.59 7.79 -8.44
CA SER A 43 1.56 8.45 -7.63
C SER A 43 2.16 9.51 -6.72
N LYS A 44 3.29 9.25 -6.06
CA LYS A 44 3.95 10.23 -5.17
C LYS A 44 4.57 11.38 -5.98
N SER A 45 5.01 11.12 -7.20
CA SER A 45 5.42 12.16 -8.14
C SER A 45 4.27 13.12 -8.47
N LEU A 46 3.10 12.59 -8.83
CA LEU A 46 1.91 13.40 -9.14
C LEU A 46 1.41 14.18 -7.91
N LEU A 47 1.37 13.55 -6.72
CA LEU A 47 1.01 14.22 -5.47
C LEU A 47 1.98 15.38 -5.13
N LEU A 48 3.29 15.17 -5.35
CA LEU A 48 4.29 16.21 -5.15
C LEU A 48 4.08 17.38 -6.12
N SER A 49 3.86 17.09 -7.41
CA SER A 49 3.60 18.09 -8.43
C SER A 49 2.33 18.89 -8.13
N ALA A 50 1.26 18.21 -7.71
CA ALA A 50 0.01 18.84 -7.26
C ALA A 50 0.26 19.80 -6.09
N ARG A 51 1.01 19.38 -5.06
CA ARG A 51 1.35 20.21 -3.91
C ARG A 51 2.21 21.43 -4.28
N ARG A 52 3.04 21.31 -5.32
CA ARG A 52 3.88 22.40 -5.82
C ARG A 52 3.17 23.36 -6.75
N GLY A 53 1.91 23.08 -7.13
CA GLY A 53 1.17 23.88 -8.10
C GLY A 53 1.78 23.83 -9.51
N GLU A 54 2.43 22.73 -9.87
CA GLU A 54 2.96 22.47 -11.22
C GLU A 54 1.80 22.28 -12.21
N THR A 55 2.05 22.47 -13.51
CA THR A 55 1.03 22.14 -14.54
C THR A 55 0.92 20.64 -14.74
N TRP A 56 -0.19 20.19 -15.33
CA TRP A 56 -0.39 18.77 -15.64
C TRP A 56 0.72 18.20 -16.54
N GLU A 57 1.16 18.99 -17.55
CA GLU A 57 2.24 18.59 -18.46
C GLU A 57 3.58 18.41 -17.71
N MET A 58 3.91 19.32 -16.78
CA MET A 58 5.10 19.20 -15.93
C MET A 58 5.03 17.99 -15.02
N ALA A 59 3.84 17.73 -14.45
CA ALA A 59 3.60 16.59 -13.60
C ALA A 59 3.74 15.25 -14.35
N LEU A 60 3.22 15.19 -15.58
CA LEU A 60 3.39 14.02 -16.45
C LEU A 60 4.85 13.79 -16.83
N ALA A 61 5.57 14.84 -17.24
CA ALA A 61 6.99 14.73 -17.60
C ALA A 61 7.82 14.18 -16.43
N ARG A 62 7.63 14.71 -15.22
CA ARG A 62 8.27 14.24 -13.99
C ARG A 62 7.90 12.79 -13.68
N ARG A 63 6.61 12.46 -13.76
CA ARG A 63 6.10 11.09 -13.52
C ARG A 63 6.78 10.08 -14.44
N ASP A 64 6.83 10.40 -15.74
CA ASP A 64 7.34 9.48 -16.76
C ASP A 64 8.86 9.34 -16.68
N GLU A 65 9.59 10.40 -16.39
CA GLU A 65 11.02 10.35 -16.10
C GLU A 65 11.34 9.45 -14.91
N LEU A 66 10.66 9.67 -13.76
CA LEU A 66 10.87 8.87 -12.54
C LEU A 66 10.43 7.41 -12.70
N ALA A 67 9.42 7.17 -13.53
CA ALA A 67 8.99 5.81 -13.90
C ALA A 67 9.87 5.19 -15.02
N GLY A 68 10.99 5.79 -15.39
CA GLY A 68 11.88 5.32 -16.45
C GLY A 68 11.18 5.12 -17.78
N HIS A 69 10.16 5.96 -18.08
CA HIS A 69 9.27 5.82 -19.26
C HIS A 69 8.66 4.41 -19.40
N ARG A 70 8.54 3.69 -18.26
CA ARG A 70 8.08 2.30 -18.14
C ARG A 70 8.94 1.31 -18.93
N GLY A 71 10.23 1.61 -19.05
CA GLY A 71 11.26 0.69 -19.54
C GLY A 71 11.99 0.03 -18.36
N ASP A 72 12.21 -1.27 -18.43
CA ASP A 72 12.87 -2.01 -17.34
C ASP A 72 14.28 -2.51 -17.70
N ASP A 73 14.84 -2.08 -18.83
CA ASP A 73 16.20 -2.45 -19.24
C ASP A 73 17.24 -2.20 -18.14
N PRO A 74 17.22 -1.06 -17.41
CA PRO A 74 18.16 -0.86 -16.32
C PRO A 74 17.96 -1.85 -15.14
N ALA A 75 16.72 -2.28 -14.89
CA ALA A 75 16.43 -3.26 -13.86
C ALA A 75 16.90 -4.66 -14.28
N VAL A 76 16.67 -5.05 -15.53
CA VAL A 76 17.17 -6.29 -16.10
C VAL A 76 18.70 -6.33 -16.09
N ALA A 77 19.36 -5.24 -16.48
CA ALA A 77 20.81 -5.13 -16.44
C ALA A 77 21.35 -5.34 -15.00
N ARG A 78 20.75 -4.70 -14.00
CA ARG A 78 21.11 -4.91 -12.59
C ARG A 78 20.93 -6.37 -12.13
N MET A 79 19.89 -7.07 -12.62
CA MET A 79 19.71 -8.49 -12.32
C MET A 79 20.80 -9.33 -12.96
N ALA A 80 21.13 -9.07 -14.22
CA ALA A 80 22.21 -9.76 -14.93
C ALA A 80 23.59 -9.51 -14.27
N GLU A 81 23.90 -8.26 -13.89
CA GLU A 81 25.10 -7.91 -13.13
C GLU A 81 25.18 -8.63 -11.77
N ALA A 82 24.03 -8.87 -11.15
CA ALA A 82 23.95 -9.65 -9.92
C ALA A 82 24.06 -11.18 -10.18
N GLY A 83 24.16 -11.64 -11.43
CA GLY A 83 24.24 -13.05 -11.79
C GLY A 83 22.88 -13.77 -11.84
N VAL A 84 21.77 -13.03 -11.93
CA VAL A 84 20.41 -13.58 -12.01
C VAL A 84 20.00 -13.76 -13.47
N THR A 85 19.55 -14.96 -13.83
CA THR A 85 18.92 -15.21 -15.15
C THR A 85 17.48 -14.71 -15.15
N VAL A 86 17.16 -13.74 -15.99
CA VAL A 86 15.78 -13.25 -16.14
C VAL A 86 15.07 -14.05 -17.24
N LEU A 87 13.99 -14.72 -16.86
CA LEU A 87 13.09 -15.43 -17.76
C LEU A 87 11.83 -14.60 -17.96
N ARG A 88 11.65 -14.09 -19.18
CA ARG A 88 10.42 -13.37 -19.57
C ARG A 88 9.32 -14.35 -19.85
N GLY A 89 8.16 -14.14 -19.26
CA GLY A 89 6.98 -14.95 -19.51
C GLY A 89 6.16 -15.21 -18.26
N ARG A 90 5.05 -15.92 -18.46
CA ARG A 90 4.18 -16.37 -17.38
C ARG A 90 4.65 -17.72 -16.86
N GLY A 91 5.02 -17.78 -15.58
CA GLY A 91 5.40 -19.02 -14.92
C GLY A 91 4.18 -19.78 -14.39
N HIS A 92 4.17 -21.10 -14.60
CA HIS A 92 3.18 -22.04 -14.09
C HIS A 92 3.88 -23.29 -13.56
N VAL A 93 3.67 -23.64 -12.30
CA VAL A 93 4.23 -24.87 -11.70
C VAL A 93 3.46 -26.07 -12.22
N THR A 94 4.17 -27.02 -12.81
CA THR A 94 3.53 -28.21 -13.40
C THR A 94 3.57 -29.41 -12.44
N GLU A 95 4.64 -29.55 -11.68
CA GLU A 95 4.87 -30.62 -10.69
C GLU A 95 5.95 -30.18 -9.69
N PRO A 96 6.14 -30.88 -8.58
CA PRO A 96 7.25 -30.60 -7.64
C PRO A 96 8.59 -30.53 -8.36
N GLY A 97 9.32 -29.41 -8.15
CA GLY A 97 10.61 -29.16 -8.76
C GLY A 97 10.57 -28.70 -10.23
N ARG A 98 9.40 -28.50 -10.82
CA ARG A 98 9.28 -28.04 -12.23
C ARG A 98 8.29 -26.90 -12.42
N ILE A 99 8.73 -25.93 -13.22
CA ILE A 99 7.92 -24.78 -13.66
C ILE A 99 8.03 -24.63 -15.17
N GLU A 100 6.93 -24.30 -15.82
CA GLU A 100 6.88 -23.92 -17.23
C GLU A 100 6.83 -22.39 -17.34
N VAL A 101 7.62 -21.81 -18.24
CA VAL A 101 7.61 -20.39 -18.55
C VAL A 101 7.36 -20.25 -20.05
N ASP A 102 6.16 -19.79 -20.43
CA ASP A 102 5.71 -19.67 -21.82
C ASP A 102 6.00 -20.93 -22.68
N GLY A 103 5.73 -22.11 -22.13
CA GLY A 103 5.92 -23.41 -22.80
C GLY A 103 7.32 -24.04 -22.63
N ALA A 104 8.29 -23.34 -22.05
CA ALA A 104 9.61 -23.90 -21.77
C ALA A 104 9.69 -24.41 -20.33
N GLY A 105 10.07 -25.68 -20.15
CA GLY A 105 10.20 -26.33 -18.83
C GLY A 105 11.53 -26.00 -18.14
N HIS A 106 11.48 -25.61 -16.85
CA HIS A 106 12.65 -25.33 -16.01
C HIS A 106 12.55 -26.09 -14.69
N GLY A 107 13.71 -26.53 -14.16
CA GLY A 107 13.80 -27.16 -12.84
C GLY A 107 14.03 -26.14 -11.73
N PHE A 108 13.65 -26.48 -10.50
CA PHE A 108 13.99 -25.72 -9.29
C PHE A 108 14.11 -26.63 -8.06
N ASP A 109 14.99 -26.27 -7.15
CA ASP A 109 15.08 -26.87 -5.80
C ASP A 109 14.18 -26.09 -4.82
N ASP A 110 14.31 -24.74 -4.84
CA ASP A 110 13.49 -23.81 -4.07
C ASP A 110 12.68 -22.92 -4.99
N LEU A 111 11.42 -22.65 -4.61
CA LEU A 111 10.52 -21.71 -5.27
C LEU A 111 10.15 -20.56 -4.33
N VAL A 112 10.37 -19.30 -4.74
CA VAL A 112 9.93 -18.12 -4.01
C VAL A 112 8.84 -17.41 -4.79
N VAL A 113 7.62 -17.37 -4.27
CA VAL A 113 6.46 -16.77 -4.92
C VAL A 113 6.36 -15.29 -4.53
N CYS A 114 6.55 -14.40 -5.51
CA CYS A 114 6.54 -12.94 -5.35
C CYS A 114 5.63 -12.24 -6.38
N THR A 115 4.51 -12.88 -6.73
CA THR A 115 3.62 -12.45 -7.84
C THR A 115 2.76 -11.22 -7.54
N GLY A 116 2.78 -10.74 -6.28
CA GLY A 116 2.12 -9.51 -5.89
C GLY A 116 0.59 -9.62 -5.81
N SER A 117 -0.09 -8.53 -6.13
CA SER A 117 -1.54 -8.41 -6.09
C SER A 117 -2.09 -7.78 -7.36
N GLU A 118 -3.42 -7.80 -7.51
CA GLU A 118 -4.13 -7.16 -8.62
C GLU A 118 -5.34 -6.38 -8.11
N PRO A 119 -5.81 -5.35 -8.85
CA PRO A 119 -7.03 -4.61 -8.50
C PRO A 119 -8.25 -5.53 -8.48
N VAL A 120 -9.15 -5.30 -7.53
CA VAL A 120 -10.46 -5.94 -7.48
C VAL A 120 -11.45 -5.10 -8.27
N ILE A 121 -12.02 -5.68 -9.32
CA ILE A 121 -13.14 -5.08 -10.05
C ILE A 121 -14.43 -5.61 -9.44
N PRO A 122 -15.28 -4.76 -8.84
CA PRO A 122 -16.54 -5.20 -8.26
C PRO A 122 -17.48 -5.77 -9.32
N ALA A 123 -18.24 -6.79 -8.94
CA ALA A 123 -19.28 -7.36 -9.80
C ALA A 123 -20.53 -6.46 -9.79
N VAL A 124 -20.47 -5.34 -10.52
CA VAL A 124 -21.57 -4.37 -10.67
C VAL A 124 -22.06 -4.40 -12.11
N ASP A 125 -23.37 -4.36 -12.27
CA ASP A 125 -24.02 -4.40 -13.58
C ASP A 125 -23.53 -3.28 -14.51
N GLY A 126 -23.15 -3.64 -15.75
CA GLY A 126 -22.60 -2.74 -16.77
C GLY A 126 -21.15 -2.28 -16.52
N LEU A 127 -20.54 -2.58 -15.36
CA LEU A 127 -19.19 -2.09 -15.06
C LEU A 127 -18.13 -2.71 -15.98
N ALA A 128 -18.25 -3.98 -16.33
CA ALA A 128 -17.34 -4.66 -17.24
C ALA A 128 -17.46 -4.20 -18.71
N ASP A 129 -18.56 -3.55 -19.07
CA ASP A 129 -18.89 -3.16 -20.45
C ASP A 129 -18.41 -1.74 -20.81
N VAL A 130 -17.79 -1.04 -19.86
CA VAL A 130 -17.31 0.32 -20.04
C VAL A 130 -15.78 0.39 -19.88
N PRO A 131 -15.12 1.39 -20.53
CA PRO A 131 -13.67 1.57 -20.33
C PRO A 131 -13.40 2.02 -18.91
N LEU A 132 -12.80 1.12 -18.13
CA LEU A 132 -12.40 1.35 -16.74
C LEU A 132 -10.94 1.77 -16.65
N TRP A 133 -10.66 2.59 -15.68
CA TRP A 133 -9.32 2.77 -15.16
C TRP A 133 -9.15 1.97 -13.87
N THR A 134 -7.99 1.38 -13.72
CA THR A 134 -7.42 0.96 -12.45
C THR A 134 -6.31 1.96 -12.05
N SER A 135 -5.57 1.67 -11.01
CA SER A 135 -4.37 2.46 -10.68
C SER A 135 -3.35 2.49 -11.82
N ASP A 136 -3.27 1.42 -12.64
CA ASP A 136 -2.33 1.33 -13.76
C ASP A 136 -2.63 2.41 -14.80
N GLU A 137 -3.88 2.52 -15.27
CA GLU A 137 -4.28 3.54 -16.25
C GLU A 137 -4.20 4.94 -15.64
N ALA A 138 -4.72 5.14 -14.43
CA ALA A 138 -4.68 6.44 -13.77
C ALA A 138 -3.25 7.00 -13.59
N LEU A 139 -2.26 6.12 -13.47
CA LEU A 139 -0.86 6.50 -13.26
C LEU A 139 0.01 6.40 -14.53
N SER A 140 -0.55 5.99 -15.68
CA SER A 140 0.21 5.80 -16.91
C SER A 140 -0.27 6.61 -18.11
N VAL A 141 -1.57 6.87 -18.22
CA VAL A 141 -2.12 7.62 -19.35
C VAL A 141 -1.87 9.13 -19.21
N PRO A 142 -1.82 9.88 -20.33
CA PRO A 142 -1.67 11.33 -20.29
C PRO A 142 -2.98 12.07 -20.07
N ASP A 143 -4.12 11.37 -20.13
CA ASP A 143 -5.45 11.96 -20.09
C ASP A 143 -5.73 12.66 -18.75
N LEU A 144 -6.29 13.87 -18.82
CA LEU A 144 -6.89 14.56 -17.70
C LEU A 144 -8.41 14.64 -17.95
N PRO A 145 -9.20 13.71 -17.40
CA PRO A 145 -10.65 13.70 -17.64
C PRO A 145 -11.31 14.91 -16.97
N ARG A 146 -12.28 15.53 -17.63
CA ARG A 146 -13.01 16.63 -17.01
C ARG A 146 -13.83 16.18 -15.81
N ARG A 147 -14.47 14.98 -15.89
CA ARG A 147 -15.25 14.37 -14.82
C ARG A 147 -14.71 12.97 -14.53
N LEU A 148 -14.21 12.79 -13.32
CA LEU A 148 -13.69 11.51 -12.86
C LEU A 148 -14.52 11.00 -11.68
N VAL A 149 -15.09 9.80 -11.81
CA VAL A 149 -15.69 9.10 -10.67
C VAL A 149 -14.73 8.02 -10.19
N ILE A 150 -14.43 8.02 -8.90
CA ILE A 150 -13.55 7.07 -8.23
C ILE A 150 -14.40 6.16 -7.34
N LEU A 151 -14.30 4.85 -7.56
CA LEU A 151 -14.99 3.84 -6.77
C LEU A 151 -14.06 3.31 -5.70
N GLY A 152 -14.30 3.69 -4.45
CA GLY A 152 -13.54 3.32 -3.25
C GLY A 152 -12.82 4.49 -2.59
N GLY A 153 -13.06 4.66 -1.28
CA GLY A 153 -12.47 5.69 -0.41
C GLY A 153 -11.26 5.20 0.38
N GLY A 154 -10.56 4.18 -0.13
CA GLY A 154 -9.29 3.68 0.40
C GLY A 154 -8.08 4.53 -0.01
N PRO A 155 -6.84 4.10 0.34
CA PRO A 155 -5.62 4.86 0.07
C PRO A 155 -5.47 5.30 -1.40
N VAL A 156 -5.65 4.37 -2.35
CA VAL A 156 -5.52 4.67 -3.79
C VAL A 156 -6.57 5.68 -4.24
N GLY A 157 -7.84 5.48 -3.83
CA GLY A 157 -8.93 6.38 -4.19
C GLY A 157 -8.72 7.79 -3.66
N CYS A 158 -8.30 7.93 -2.41
CA CYS A 158 -8.02 9.23 -1.78
C CYS A 158 -6.83 9.96 -2.43
N GLU A 159 -5.72 9.25 -2.70
CA GLU A 159 -4.56 9.83 -3.38
C GLU A 159 -4.91 10.31 -4.80
N MET A 160 -5.62 9.49 -5.57
CA MET A 160 -6.03 9.86 -6.93
C MET A 160 -7.08 10.97 -6.92
N ALA A 161 -8.00 11.00 -5.94
CA ALA A 161 -8.95 12.10 -5.79
C ALA A 161 -8.22 13.43 -5.60
N GLN A 162 -7.21 13.44 -4.74
CA GLN A 162 -6.40 14.64 -4.51
C GLN A 162 -5.61 15.06 -5.77
N VAL A 163 -4.96 14.10 -6.44
CA VAL A 163 -4.20 14.37 -7.67
C VAL A 163 -5.10 15.00 -8.72
N TYR A 164 -6.16 14.32 -9.13
CA TYR A 164 -6.99 14.76 -10.24
C TYR A 164 -7.76 16.05 -9.93
N ALA A 165 -8.21 16.24 -8.69
CA ALA A 165 -8.85 17.48 -8.28
C ALA A 165 -7.87 18.67 -8.32
N ALA A 166 -6.63 18.48 -7.89
CA ALA A 166 -5.59 19.52 -7.93
C ALA A 166 -5.28 20.00 -9.36
N PHE A 167 -5.37 19.10 -10.35
CA PHE A 167 -5.16 19.43 -11.76
C PHE A 167 -6.43 19.85 -12.51
N GLY A 168 -7.56 20.02 -11.81
CA GLY A 168 -8.78 20.64 -12.37
C GLY A 168 -9.86 19.68 -12.83
N SER A 169 -9.75 18.38 -12.60
CA SER A 169 -10.85 17.44 -12.80
C SER A 169 -11.96 17.67 -11.77
N GLN A 170 -13.22 17.56 -12.20
CA GLN A 170 -14.37 17.40 -11.30
C GLN A 170 -14.39 15.97 -10.78
N VAL A 171 -13.99 15.76 -9.53
CA VAL A 171 -13.85 14.45 -8.94
C VAL A 171 -15.00 14.12 -8.00
N SER A 172 -15.60 12.92 -8.17
CA SER A 172 -16.52 12.33 -7.20
C SER A 172 -15.93 11.02 -6.68
N VAL A 173 -15.90 10.83 -5.37
CA VAL A 173 -15.53 9.56 -4.73
C VAL A 173 -16.78 8.88 -4.23
N VAL A 174 -17.01 7.65 -4.67
CA VAL A 174 -18.13 6.80 -4.23
C VAL A 174 -17.57 5.73 -3.30
N GLU A 175 -17.98 5.75 -2.04
CA GLU A 175 -17.54 4.81 -1.01
C GLU A 175 -18.77 4.20 -0.32
N ALA A 176 -18.85 2.89 -0.32
CA ALA A 176 -19.96 2.14 0.26
C ALA A 176 -20.06 2.31 1.79
N SER A 177 -18.92 2.52 2.44
CA SER A 177 -18.87 2.78 3.87
C SER A 177 -19.19 4.25 4.19
N GLY A 178 -19.61 4.51 5.44
CA GLY A 178 -19.95 5.87 5.88
C GLY A 178 -18.77 6.82 6.06
N ARG A 179 -17.51 6.36 5.83
CA ARG A 179 -16.29 7.17 5.96
C ARG A 179 -15.18 6.72 5.04
N LEU A 180 -14.22 7.61 4.77
CA LEU A 180 -12.97 7.26 4.10
C LEU A 180 -12.07 6.45 5.03
N LEU A 181 -11.13 5.70 4.46
CA LEU A 181 -10.07 4.99 5.16
C LEU A 181 -10.59 4.13 6.33
N THR A 182 -11.55 3.27 6.08
CA THR A 182 -12.25 2.47 7.10
C THR A 182 -11.34 1.59 7.97
N ALA A 183 -10.17 1.22 7.47
CA ALA A 183 -9.17 0.45 8.22
C ALA A 183 -8.35 1.29 9.20
N GLU A 184 -8.41 2.63 9.11
CA GLU A 184 -7.63 3.54 9.93
C GLU A 184 -8.49 4.19 11.03
N ALA A 185 -7.87 4.95 11.93
CA ALA A 185 -8.58 5.66 12.99
C ALA A 185 -9.65 6.61 12.41
N PRO A 186 -10.86 6.71 13.00
CA PRO A 186 -11.96 7.51 12.45
C PRO A 186 -11.57 8.95 12.14
N PHE A 187 -10.87 9.64 13.07
CA PHE A 187 -10.46 11.03 12.88
C PHE A 187 -9.59 11.24 11.64
N ALA A 188 -8.76 10.25 11.27
CA ALA A 188 -7.88 10.36 10.11
C ALA A 188 -8.68 10.41 8.80
N GLY A 189 -9.74 9.59 8.70
CA GLY A 189 -10.68 9.65 7.58
C GLY A 189 -11.45 10.97 7.54
N GLU A 190 -11.83 11.53 8.69
CA GLU A 190 -12.56 12.81 8.79
C GLU A 190 -11.67 13.99 8.34
N VAL A 191 -10.43 14.07 8.86
CA VAL A 191 -9.45 15.10 8.47
C VAL A 191 -9.19 15.08 6.97
N LEU A 192 -9.04 13.87 6.40
CA LEU A 192 -8.83 13.71 4.96
C LEU A 192 -10.10 14.07 4.17
N ALA A 193 -11.28 13.67 4.62
CA ALA A 193 -12.54 14.00 3.95
C ALA A 193 -12.75 15.52 3.88
N ASP A 194 -12.45 16.23 4.96
CA ASP A 194 -12.53 17.70 4.99
C ASP A 194 -11.51 18.34 4.05
N ALA A 195 -10.30 17.81 3.97
CA ALA A 195 -9.30 18.30 3.03
C ALA A 195 -9.74 18.11 1.56
N LEU A 196 -10.28 16.94 1.21
CA LEU A 196 -10.78 16.66 -0.14
C LEU A 196 -12.01 17.52 -0.49
N ARG A 197 -12.95 17.72 0.44
CA ARG A 197 -14.10 18.63 0.23
C ARG A 197 -13.66 20.07 -0.04
N ARG A 198 -12.65 20.58 0.67
CA ARG A 198 -12.09 21.93 0.42
C ARG A 198 -11.48 22.06 -0.96
N MET A 199 -11.02 20.95 -1.55
CA MET A 199 -10.54 20.91 -2.94
C MET A 199 -11.68 20.76 -3.96
N GLY A 200 -12.93 20.70 -3.53
CA GLY A 200 -14.10 20.54 -4.40
C GLY A 200 -14.43 19.10 -4.77
N VAL A 201 -13.85 18.10 -4.09
CA VAL A 201 -14.19 16.69 -4.31
C VAL A 201 -15.57 16.38 -3.74
N ASP A 202 -16.46 15.82 -4.56
CA ASP A 202 -17.78 15.34 -4.15
C ASP A 202 -17.64 13.95 -3.51
N LEU A 203 -17.86 13.86 -2.19
CA LEU A 203 -17.76 12.60 -1.43
C LEU A 203 -19.16 11.99 -1.25
N ARG A 204 -19.42 10.86 -1.90
CA ARG A 204 -20.61 10.01 -1.77
C ARG A 204 -20.30 8.86 -0.83
N LEU A 205 -20.42 9.11 0.47
CA LEU A 205 -20.16 8.16 1.54
C LEU A 205 -21.46 7.44 1.93
N GLY A 206 -21.37 6.14 2.23
CA GLY A 206 -22.54 5.29 2.49
C GLY A 206 -23.34 4.94 1.24
N ALA A 207 -22.76 5.18 0.07
CA ALA A 207 -23.38 4.89 -1.22
C ALA A 207 -22.46 3.97 -2.06
N GLY A 208 -23.02 2.87 -2.54
CA GLY A 208 -22.34 1.96 -3.47
C GLY A 208 -22.74 2.25 -4.92
N LEU A 209 -21.95 1.77 -5.87
CA LEU A 209 -22.35 1.73 -7.28
C LEU A 209 -23.34 0.57 -7.49
N SER A 210 -24.52 0.85 -8.08
CA SER A 210 -25.52 -0.17 -8.41
C SER A 210 -25.51 -0.56 -9.88
N HIS A 211 -25.26 0.40 -10.77
CA HIS A 211 -25.22 0.18 -12.21
C HIS A 211 -24.36 1.26 -12.89
N VAL A 212 -23.77 0.93 -14.04
CA VAL A 212 -23.15 1.90 -14.93
C VAL A 212 -23.55 1.65 -16.37
N GLY A 213 -23.84 2.73 -17.11
CA GLY A 213 -24.21 2.65 -18.53
C GLY A 213 -23.54 3.75 -19.36
N ARG A 214 -23.49 3.51 -20.67
CA ARG A 214 -22.99 4.49 -21.65
C ARG A 214 -24.04 5.58 -21.90
N LYS A 215 -23.56 6.80 -22.13
CA LYS A 215 -24.34 7.93 -22.65
C LYS A 215 -23.74 8.36 -24.00
N ASP A 216 -24.42 9.27 -24.69
CA ASP A 216 -23.91 9.88 -25.93
C ASP A 216 -22.52 10.50 -25.72
N THR A 217 -22.31 11.10 -24.55
CA THR A 217 -21.01 11.64 -24.13
C THR A 217 -20.64 11.14 -22.72
N GLY A 218 -19.81 10.09 -22.65
CA GLY A 218 -19.31 9.57 -21.39
C GLY A 218 -20.17 8.46 -20.78
N LEU A 219 -20.23 8.43 -19.45
CA LEU A 219 -20.85 7.39 -18.66
C LEU A 219 -21.86 7.97 -17.68
N ARG A 220 -22.89 7.20 -17.33
CA ARG A 220 -23.77 7.48 -16.19
C ARG A 220 -23.68 6.36 -15.18
N LEU A 221 -23.50 6.73 -13.92
CA LEU A 221 -23.46 5.83 -12.78
C LEU A 221 -24.71 6.04 -11.93
N TRP A 222 -25.34 4.95 -11.53
CA TRP A 222 -26.45 4.94 -10.58
C TRP A 222 -25.96 4.40 -9.25
N LEU A 223 -26.25 5.12 -8.18
CA LEU A 223 -25.81 4.80 -6.83
C LEU A 223 -26.91 4.08 -6.06
N SER A 224 -26.54 3.35 -5.01
CA SER A 224 -27.46 2.59 -4.17
C SER A 224 -28.42 3.47 -3.35
N ASP A 225 -28.08 4.76 -3.16
CA ASP A 225 -28.91 5.78 -2.51
C ASP A 225 -29.94 6.43 -3.45
N GLY A 226 -29.99 6.00 -4.72
CA GLY A 226 -30.82 6.56 -5.77
C GLY A 226 -30.22 7.76 -6.50
N GLY A 227 -29.03 8.22 -6.09
CA GLY A 227 -28.29 9.27 -6.77
C GLY A 227 -27.70 8.82 -8.12
N THR A 228 -27.35 9.79 -8.95
CA THR A 228 -26.65 9.53 -10.22
C THR A 228 -25.45 10.46 -10.39
N LEU A 229 -24.42 9.97 -11.08
CA LEU A 229 -23.23 10.73 -11.47
C LEU A 229 -22.96 10.56 -12.96
N ASP A 230 -22.54 11.63 -13.62
CA ASP A 230 -22.02 11.56 -14.99
C ASP A 230 -20.50 11.63 -14.96
N ALA A 231 -19.81 10.78 -15.73
CA ALA A 231 -18.35 10.67 -15.76
C ALA A 231 -17.81 10.58 -17.20
N ASP A 232 -16.61 11.07 -17.41
CA ASP A 232 -15.84 10.81 -18.62
C ASP A 232 -14.98 9.54 -18.43
N ARG A 233 -14.56 9.28 -17.18
CA ARG A 233 -13.81 8.08 -16.75
C ARG A 233 -14.28 7.60 -15.38
N VAL A 234 -14.17 6.29 -15.18
CA VAL A 234 -14.38 5.63 -13.88
C VAL A 234 -13.07 4.97 -13.47
N LEU A 235 -12.56 5.34 -12.30
CA LEU A 235 -11.40 4.70 -11.67
C LEU A 235 -11.89 3.73 -10.60
N VAL A 236 -11.53 2.46 -10.72
CA VAL A 236 -11.83 1.44 -9.71
C VAL A 236 -10.66 1.34 -8.74
N ALA A 237 -10.92 1.73 -7.48
CA ALA A 237 -10.01 1.69 -6.34
C ALA A 237 -10.62 0.89 -5.16
N ALA A 238 -11.41 -0.16 -5.47
CA ALA A 238 -12.21 -0.95 -4.53
C ALA A 238 -11.40 -2.04 -3.79
N GLY A 239 -10.08 -1.96 -3.80
CA GLY A 239 -9.17 -2.87 -3.13
C GLY A 239 -8.30 -3.67 -4.09
N ARG A 240 -7.49 -4.55 -3.49
CA ARG A 240 -6.56 -5.44 -4.20
C ARG A 240 -6.65 -6.84 -3.63
N ARG A 241 -6.42 -7.86 -4.46
CA ARG A 241 -6.34 -9.27 -4.05
C ARG A 241 -5.00 -9.88 -4.43
N PRO A 242 -4.49 -10.86 -3.64
CA PRO A 242 -3.29 -11.60 -3.99
C PRO A 242 -3.40 -12.25 -5.37
N ARG A 243 -2.31 -12.22 -6.14
CA ARG A 243 -2.24 -12.82 -7.48
C ARG A 243 -1.75 -14.26 -7.36
N VAL A 244 -2.68 -15.19 -7.17
CA VAL A 244 -2.44 -16.62 -6.97
C VAL A 244 -3.00 -17.52 -8.07
N GLU A 245 -3.89 -16.98 -8.92
CA GLU A 245 -4.58 -17.76 -9.95
C GLU A 245 -3.64 -18.11 -11.12
N GLY A 246 -3.73 -19.36 -11.59
CA GLY A 246 -2.98 -19.86 -12.74
C GLY A 246 -1.48 -20.02 -12.52
N LEU A 247 -1.04 -20.08 -11.27
CA LEU A 247 0.37 -20.31 -10.91
C LEU A 247 0.73 -21.80 -10.79
N GLY A 248 -0.28 -22.69 -10.70
CA GLY A 248 -0.07 -24.14 -10.51
C GLY A 248 0.42 -24.52 -9.11
N LEU A 249 0.20 -23.66 -8.10
CA LEU A 249 0.63 -23.93 -6.72
C LEU A 249 -0.12 -25.10 -6.09
N GLU A 250 -1.31 -25.41 -6.57
CA GLU A 250 -2.07 -26.60 -6.22
C GLU A 250 -1.31 -27.92 -6.52
N ASN A 251 -0.45 -27.93 -7.56
CA ASN A 251 0.40 -29.08 -7.91
C ASN A 251 1.48 -29.32 -6.87
N LEU A 252 1.76 -28.34 -5.99
CA LEU A 252 2.66 -28.48 -4.84
C LEU A 252 1.91 -28.80 -3.54
N GLY A 253 0.58 -28.93 -3.58
CA GLY A 253 -0.25 -29.08 -2.39
C GLY A 253 -0.42 -27.81 -1.56
N VAL A 254 -0.12 -26.64 -2.14
CA VAL A 254 -0.28 -25.35 -1.46
C VAL A 254 -1.74 -24.89 -1.55
N PRO A 255 -2.44 -24.70 -0.43
CA PRO A 255 -3.81 -24.22 -0.44
C PRO A 255 -3.84 -22.73 -0.74
N VAL A 256 -4.17 -22.38 -1.97
CA VAL A 256 -4.27 -20.97 -2.40
C VAL A 256 -5.73 -20.52 -2.51
N SER A 257 -5.96 -19.27 -2.12
CA SER A 257 -7.26 -18.63 -2.29
C SER A 257 -7.05 -17.18 -2.74
N PRO A 258 -7.77 -16.72 -3.78
CA PRO A 258 -7.68 -15.33 -4.25
C PRO A 258 -7.97 -14.29 -3.17
N GLY A 259 -8.77 -14.64 -2.16
CA GLY A 259 -9.09 -13.75 -1.03
C GLY A 259 -7.98 -13.67 0.03
N HIS A 260 -7.22 -14.74 0.24
CA HIS A 260 -6.28 -14.88 1.36
C HIS A 260 -4.80 -14.95 0.93
N GLY A 261 -4.52 -15.33 -0.33
CA GLY A 261 -3.15 -15.45 -0.83
C GLY A 261 -2.48 -16.78 -0.54
N VAL A 262 -1.15 -16.78 -0.57
CA VAL A 262 -0.29 -17.92 -0.24
C VAL A 262 -0.02 -17.90 1.26
N PRO A 263 -0.45 -18.92 2.02
CA PRO A 263 -0.17 -18.98 3.46
C PRO A 263 1.32 -19.16 3.72
N VAL A 264 1.85 -18.41 4.67
CA VAL A 264 3.24 -18.51 5.12
C VAL A 264 3.29 -18.54 6.64
N ASP A 265 4.31 -19.21 7.15
CA ASP A 265 4.69 -19.13 8.55
C ASP A 265 5.51 -17.85 8.86
N GLU A 266 5.97 -17.71 10.08
CA GLU A 266 6.78 -16.57 10.52
C GLU A 266 8.15 -16.46 9.82
N THR A 267 8.61 -17.50 9.17
CA THR A 267 9.86 -17.50 8.38
C THR A 267 9.64 -17.12 6.92
N CYS A 268 8.40 -16.88 6.51
CA CYS A 268 7.94 -16.72 5.12
C CYS A 268 8.02 -18.02 4.30
N GLN A 269 8.13 -19.19 4.94
CA GLN A 269 8.00 -20.48 4.30
C GLN A 269 6.54 -20.89 4.21
N VAL A 270 6.19 -21.62 3.15
CA VAL A 270 4.86 -22.21 3.00
C VAL A 270 4.82 -23.52 3.81
N PRO A 271 3.98 -23.62 4.87
CA PRO A 271 4.01 -24.76 5.78
C PRO A 271 3.42 -26.06 5.18
N ALA A 272 2.68 -25.95 4.08
CA ALA A 272 2.11 -27.07 3.35
C ALA A 272 2.79 -27.24 2.00
N GLY A 273 2.82 -28.49 1.48
CA GLY A 273 3.33 -28.78 0.15
C GLY A 273 4.65 -29.55 0.13
N ALA A 274 5.29 -29.55 -1.04
CA ALA A 274 6.46 -30.39 -1.34
C ALA A 274 7.78 -29.93 -0.68
N GLY A 275 7.78 -28.96 0.24
CA GLY A 275 9.00 -28.35 0.79
C GLY A 275 9.68 -27.39 -0.19
N GLY A 276 10.58 -26.53 0.31
CA GLY A 276 11.31 -25.56 -0.52
C GLY A 276 10.44 -24.49 -1.20
N VAL A 277 9.22 -24.24 -0.68
CA VAL A 277 8.34 -23.19 -1.18
C VAL A 277 8.25 -22.05 -0.18
N TRP A 278 8.43 -20.83 -0.69
CA TRP A 278 8.46 -19.58 0.07
C TRP A 278 7.55 -18.55 -0.60
N ALA A 279 7.06 -17.58 0.15
CA ALA A 279 6.34 -16.47 -0.47
C ALA A 279 6.65 -15.14 0.24
N ALA A 280 6.67 -14.04 -0.53
CA ALA A 280 6.91 -12.70 0.01
C ALA A 280 6.18 -11.62 -0.80
N GLY A 281 5.72 -10.58 -0.12
CA GLY A 281 4.98 -9.46 -0.67
C GLY A 281 3.47 -9.67 -0.66
N ASP A 282 2.76 -8.90 -1.48
CA ASP A 282 1.29 -8.85 -1.49
C ASP A 282 0.63 -10.21 -1.70
N VAL A 283 1.34 -11.14 -2.35
CA VAL A 283 0.85 -12.51 -2.61
C VAL A 283 0.56 -13.28 -1.33
N THR A 284 1.19 -12.93 -0.21
CA THR A 284 0.93 -13.56 1.09
C THR A 284 -0.37 -13.10 1.75
N GLY A 285 -0.93 -11.96 1.28
CA GLY A 285 -2.14 -11.35 1.87
C GLY A 285 -1.93 -10.66 3.23
N VAL A 286 -0.76 -10.81 3.87
CA VAL A 286 -0.50 -10.31 5.24
C VAL A 286 -0.41 -8.79 5.30
N ALA A 287 0.41 -8.17 4.45
CA ALA A 287 0.57 -6.72 4.40
C ALA A 287 0.92 -6.28 2.97
N ARG A 288 0.00 -5.56 2.32
CA ARG A 288 0.09 -5.22 0.89
C ARG A 288 0.70 -3.83 0.70
N THR A 289 1.98 -3.70 1.12
CA THR A 289 2.77 -2.48 0.96
C THR A 289 4.18 -2.82 0.50
N THR A 290 4.82 -1.91 -0.23
CA THR A 290 6.19 -2.11 -0.76
C THR A 290 7.22 -2.36 0.35
N HIS A 291 7.13 -1.65 1.48
CA HIS A 291 8.05 -1.84 2.60
C HIS A 291 7.83 -3.17 3.32
N ALA A 292 6.58 -3.64 3.47
CA ALA A 292 6.29 -4.97 3.99
C ALA A 292 6.79 -6.07 3.06
N ALA A 293 6.62 -5.90 1.74
CA ALA A 293 7.17 -6.83 0.74
C ALA A 293 8.69 -6.95 0.84
N ARG A 294 9.40 -5.82 0.99
CA ARG A 294 10.85 -5.81 1.25
C ARG A 294 11.23 -6.46 2.58
N TYR A 295 10.42 -6.26 3.60
CA TYR A 295 10.64 -6.86 4.91
C TYR A 295 10.53 -8.38 4.84
N GLN A 296 9.44 -8.91 4.30
CA GLN A 296 9.24 -10.35 4.08
C GLN A 296 10.33 -10.96 3.20
N ALA A 297 10.70 -10.27 2.11
CA ALA A 297 11.78 -10.72 1.23
C ALA A 297 13.12 -10.88 1.97
N ARG A 298 13.46 -9.96 2.89
CA ARG A 298 14.67 -10.09 3.74
C ARG A 298 14.57 -11.28 4.71
N VAL A 299 13.39 -11.54 5.25
CA VAL A 299 13.16 -12.70 6.13
C VAL A 299 13.30 -14.00 5.34
N ALA A 300 12.60 -14.14 4.23
CA ALA A 300 12.70 -15.30 3.35
C ALA A 300 14.13 -15.53 2.87
N LEU A 301 14.84 -14.48 2.43
CA LEU A 301 16.25 -14.57 2.01
C LEU A 301 17.16 -15.07 3.13
N SER A 302 17.01 -14.54 4.36
CA SER A 302 17.80 -14.98 5.51
C SER A 302 17.61 -16.48 5.75
N ASN A 303 16.35 -16.95 5.76
CA ASN A 303 16.04 -18.35 6.01
C ASN A 303 16.51 -19.28 4.87
N LEU A 304 16.38 -18.86 3.60
CA LEU A 304 16.91 -19.57 2.43
C LEU A 304 18.45 -19.72 2.47
N LEU A 305 19.12 -18.80 3.16
CA LEU A 305 20.57 -18.85 3.40
C LEU A 305 20.95 -19.58 4.70
N GLY A 306 20.00 -20.21 5.39
CA GLY A 306 20.21 -20.95 6.62
C GLY A 306 20.35 -20.09 7.88
N GLN A 307 19.96 -18.81 7.80
CA GLN A 307 19.96 -17.89 8.96
C GLN A 307 18.53 -17.78 9.48
N HIS A 308 18.26 -18.38 10.64
CA HIS A 308 16.92 -18.33 11.23
C HIS A 308 16.47 -16.88 11.53
N ARG A 309 15.36 -16.48 10.93
CA ARG A 309 14.75 -15.18 11.12
C ARG A 309 13.23 -15.26 11.02
N GLU A 310 12.55 -14.65 11.96
CA GLU A 310 11.09 -14.59 12.00
C GLU A 310 10.56 -13.18 11.66
N THR A 311 9.35 -13.13 11.13
CA THR A 311 8.63 -11.88 10.87
C THR A 311 8.02 -11.35 12.18
N ASP A 312 8.01 -10.03 12.29
CA ASP A 312 7.26 -9.31 13.31
C ASP A 312 6.48 -8.18 12.65
N TYR A 313 5.18 -8.34 12.58
CA TYR A 313 4.28 -7.39 11.89
C TYR A 313 3.69 -6.32 12.82
N ARG A 314 4.04 -6.31 14.13
CA ARG A 314 3.46 -5.39 15.12
C ARG A 314 3.60 -3.91 14.77
N ALA A 315 4.63 -3.54 14.03
CA ALA A 315 4.94 -2.15 13.71
C ALA A 315 5.16 -1.90 12.21
N ILE A 316 4.31 -2.50 11.35
CA ILE A 316 4.31 -2.18 9.91
C ILE A 316 3.52 -0.90 9.69
N PRO A 317 4.14 0.19 9.19
CA PRO A 317 3.44 1.42 8.90
C PRO A 317 2.43 1.28 7.76
N ARG A 318 1.34 2.01 7.85
CA ARG A 318 0.37 2.22 6.77
C ARG A 318 0.29 3.72 6.49
N VAL A 319 0.46 4.09 5.24
CA VAL A 319 0.57 5.52 4.86
C VAL A 319 -0.31 5.82 3.66
N VAL A 320 -1.06 6.92 3.74
CA VAL A 320 -1.76 7.55 2.62
C VAL A 320 -1.12 8.90 2.38
N TYR A 321 -0.46 9.06 1.22
CA TYR A 321 0.42 10.20 0.94
C TYR A 321 -0.30 11.46 0.45
N THR A 322 -1.53 11.64 0.91
CA THR A 322 -2.31 12.85 0.68
C THR A 322 -1.72 14.06 1.44
N THR A 323 -2.31 15.23 1.25
CA THR A 323 -2.06 16.42 2.05
C THR A 323 -3.37 16.83 2.73
N PRO A 324 -3.50 16.62 4.06
CA PRO A 324 -2.52 16.04 4.98
C PRO A 324 -2.24 14.56 4.73
N THR A 325 -1.05 14.09 5.10
CA THR A 325 -0.68 12.67 5.08
C THR A 325 -1.37 11.96 6.23
N VAL A 326 -1.93 10.76 5.96
CA VAL A 326 -2.42 9.87 7.01
C VAL A 326 -1.40 8.77 7.24
N TYR A 327 -1.02 8.58 8.49
CA TYR A 327 -0.10 7.55 8.96
C TYR A 327 -0.74 6.75 10.07
N SER A 328 -0.55 5.44 10.05
CA SER A 328 -0.94 4.55 11.15
C SER A 328 0.09 3.44 11.31
N VAL A 329 0.27 2.98 12.53
CA VAL A 329 1.17 1.87 12.87
C VAL A 329 0.61 1.09 14.05
N GLY A 330 0.84 -0.21 14.08
CA GLY A 330 0.37 -1.07 15.16
C GLY A 330 -1.14 -1.27 15.15
N VAL A 331 -1.71 -1.45 16.33
CA VAL A 331 -3.09 -1.83 16.56
C VAL A 331 -3.99 -0.59 16.54
N SER A 332 -5.08 -0.64 15.79
CA SER A 332 -6.13 0.38 15.86
C SER A 332 -7.05 0.15 17.05
N PRO A 333 -7.84 1.16 17.49
CA PRO A 333 -8.81 0.96 18.58
C PRO A 333 -9.81 -0.17 18.31
N MET A 334 -10.22 -0.38 17.07
CA MET A 334 -11.10 -1.47 16.67
C MET A 334 -10.41 -2.83 16.83
N GLN A 335 -9.19 -2.96 16.34
CA GLN A 335 -8.41 -4.19 16.50
C GLN A 335 -8.06 -4.48 17.96
N ALA A 336 -7.80 -3.46 18.77
CA ALA A 336 -7.57 -3.61 20.20
C ALA A 336 -8.79 -4.23 20.91
N ALA A 337 -9.99 -3.78 20.56
CA ALA A 337 -11.23 -4.35 21.08
C ALA A 337 -11.40 -5.82 20.68
N GLU A 338 -11.10 -6.18 19.42
CA GLU A 338 -11.15 -7.56 18.93
C GLU A 338 -10.12 -8.46 19.61
N LEU A 339 -8.94 -7.92 19.93
CA LEU A 339 -7.85 -8.63 20.60
C LEU A 339 -7.99 -8.64 22.14
N GLY A 340 -8.98 -7.95 22.72
CA GLY A 340 -9.17 -7.84 24.16
C GLY A 340 -8.10 -7.02 24.87
N ILE A 341 -7.44 -6.08 24.18
CA ILE A 341 -6.44 -5.17 24.74
C ILE A 341 -7.17 -4.06 25.50
N ASP A 342 -6.84 -3.85 26.77
CA ASP A 342 -7.29 -2.69 27.54
C ASP A 342 -6.53 -1.44 27.10
N LEU A 343 -7.13 -0.73 26.14
CA LEU A 343 -6.49 0.37 25.43
C LEU A 343 -6.62 1.68 26.21
N CYS A 344 -5.50 2.31 26.50
CA CYS A 344 -5.41 3.71 26.89
C CYS A 344 -5.04 4.53 25.66
N ALA A 345 -5.75 5.63 25.42
CA ALA A 345 -5.50 6.52 24.29
C ALA A 345 -5.27 7.96 24.75
N ALA A 346 -4.36 8.65 24.09
CA ALA A 346 -4.17 10.08 24.21
C ALA A 346 -3.92 10.70 22.84
N GLY A 347 -4.35 11.94 22.64
CA GLY A 347 -4.20 12.61 21.35
C GLY A 347 -3.87 14.09 21.49
N TYR A 348 -3.28 14.64 20.44
CA TYR A 348 -2.91 16.05 20.41
C TYR A 348 -3.18 16.65 19.03
N ASP A 349 -3.80 17.83 19.02
CA ASP A 349 -4.11 18.55 17.78
C ASP A 349 -2.87 19.28 17.27
N LEU A 350 -2.53 19.12 16.00
CA LEU A 350 -1.34 19.75 15.41
C LEU A 350 -1.43 21.28 15.40
N ALA A 351 -2.63 21.85 15.37
CA ALA A 351 -2.88 23.30 15.46
C ALA A 351 -2.24 23.94 16.70
N ALA A 352 -2.03 23.17 17.77
CA ALA A 352 -1.42 23.67 19.02
C ALA A 352 0.12 23.65 18.98
N THR A 353 0.74 23.22 17.88
CA THR A 353 2.21 23.20 17.74
C THR A 353 2.75 24.48 17.12
N ALA A 354 3.95 24.88 17.50
CA ALA A 354 4.65 25.99 16.85
C ALA A 354 4.92 25.70 15.37
N ARG A 355 5.12 24.43 15.02
CA ARG A 355 5.33 24.01 13.63
C ARG A 355 4.12 24.28 12.74
N ALA A 356 2.89 24.02 13.20
CA ALA A 356 1.68 24.30 12.46
C ALA A 356 1.54 25.79 12.13
N ALA A 357 1.88 26.68 13.08
CA ALA A 357 1.91 28.11 12.84
C ALA A 357 2.94 28.53 11.78
N VAL A 358 4.12 27.91 11.76
CA VAL A 358 5.16 28.16 10.73
C VAL A 358 4.73 27.71 9.36
N GLU A 359 4.07 26.55 9.25
CA GLU A 359 3.56 26.02 7.98
C GLU A 359 2.25 26.69 7.53
N ALA A 360 1.62 27.48 8.39
CA ALA A 360 0.27 28.03 8.20
C ALA A 360 -0.77 26.91 7.85
N ASP A 361 -0.60 25.75 8.45
CA ASP A 361 -1.47 24.58 8.29
C ASP A 361 -1.84 23.99 9.65
N GLU A 362 -3.03 24.34 10.12
CA GLU A 362 -3.56 23.90 11.42
C GLU A 362 -4.26 22.52 11.35
N ARG A 363 -4.25 21.86 10.19
CA ARG A 363 -4.96 20.60 10.01
C ARG A 363 -4.19 19.44 10.58
N GLY A 364 -4.84 18.66 11.38
CA GLY A 364 -4.32 17.37 11.77
C GLY A 364 -4.32 17.10 13.26
N ARG A 365 -4.03 15.86 13.56
CA ARG A 365 -4.03 15.30 14.92
C ARG A 365 -3.12 14.08 14.95
N VAL A 366 -2.55 13.79 16.11
CA VAL A 366 -1.91 12.53 16.44
C VAL A 366 -2.69 11.87 17.58
N GLU A 367 -2.84 10.55 17.52
CA GLU A 367 -3.35 9.71 18.61
C GLU A 367 -2.39 8.54 18.83
N LEU A 368 -2.06 8.31 20.11
CA LEU A 368 -1.21 7.22 20.57
C LEU A 368 -2.03 6.26 21.42
N TYR A 369 -1.78 4.97 21.26
CA TYR A 369 -2.49 3.89 21.90
C TYR A 369 -1.53 3.02 22.71
N ALA A 370 -1.80 2.84 24.02
CA ALA A 370 -1.03 1.96 24.88
C ALA A 370 -1.91 0.83 25.44
N ASP A 371 -1.31 -0.32 25.62
CA ASP A 371 -1.86 -1.41 26.43
C ASP A 371 -1.68 -1.03 27.91
N ARG A 372 -2.80 -0.79 28.60
CA ARG A 372 -2.80 -0.38 30.02
C ARG A 372 -2.12 -1.41 30.93
N SER A 373 -2.28 -2.69 30.61
CA SER A 373 -1.73 -3.77 31.42
C SER A 373 -0.20 -3.87 31.33
N ARG A 374 0.37 -3.49 30.17
CA ARG A 374 1.81 -3.57 29.89
C ARG A 374 2.54 -2.23 30.03
N GLY A 375 1.81 -1.11 29.98
CA GLY A 375 2.41 0.23 29.96
C GLY A 375 3.26 0.49 28.71
N LEU A 376 2.91 -0.12 27.57
CA LEU A 376 3.65 -0.06 26.31
C LEU A 376 2.77 0.46 25.18
N LEU A 377 3.38 1.23 24.26
CA LEU A 377 2.71 1.58 23.00
C LEU A 377 2.41 0.33 22.19
N VAL A 378 1.19 0.24 21.68
CA VAL A 378 0.73 -0.85 20.80
C VAL A 378 0.22 -0.35 19.47
N GLY A 379 -0.05 0.94 19.35
CA GLY A 379 -0.52 1.53 18.11
C GLY A 379 -0.48 3.05 18.13
N ALA A 380 -0.61 3.64 16.96
CA ALA A 380 -0.75 5.07 16.77
C ALA A 380 -1.37 5.40 15.42
N ALA A 381 -2.00 6.58 15.34
CA ALA A 381 -2.48 7.17 14.11
C ALA A 381 -2.16 8.67 14.08
N ALA A 382 -1.88 9.21 12.90
CA ALA A 382 -1.70 10.63 12.68
C ALA A 382 -2.30 11.03 11.33
N ALA A 383 -2.82 12.25 11.29
CA ALA A 383 -3.14 12.94 10.05
C ALA A 383 -2.48 14.33 10.14
N GLY A 384 -1.59 14.66 9.22
CA GLY A 384 -0.85 15.92 9.24
C GLY A 384 0.21 16.01 8.15
N LEU A 385 0.77 17.20 7.96
CA LEU A 385 1.88 17.36 7.01
C LEU A 385 3.07 16.49 7.43
N TYR A 386 3.61 15.72 6.48
CA TYR A 386 4.79 14.88 6.68
C TYR A 386 4.66 13.84 7.83
N ALA A 387 3.44 13.36 8.11
CA ALA A 387 3.24 12.37 9.18
C ALA A 387 4.08 11.12 8.97
N GLU A 388 4.35 10.74 7.73
CA GLU A 388 5.23 9.63 7.35
C GLU A 388 6.68 9.78 7.84
N GLU A 389 7.14 11.00 8.06
CA GLU A 389 8.50 11.26 8.50
C GLU A 389 8.60 11.29 10.04
N TRP A 390 7.77 12.10 10.70
CA TRP A 390 7.88 12.30 12.15
C TRP A 390 7.23 11.22 13.02
N MET A 391 6.43 10.31 12.42
CA MET A 391 5.86 9.16 13.13
C MET A 391 6.77 7.92 13.14
N SER A 392 7.93 7.95 12.50
CA SER A 392 8.85 6.80 12.42
C SER A 392 9.40 6.37 13.77
N GLU A 393 9.58 7.30 14.72
CA GLU A 393 10.00 6.98 16.10
C GLU A 393 8.96 6.12 16.83
N ILE A 394 7.68 6.35 16.59
CA ILE A 394 6.61 5.56 17.21
C ILE A 394 6.60 4.12 16.69
N ALA A 395 6.88 3.93 15.40
CA ALA A 395 7.05 2.58 14.85
C ALA A 395 8.22 1.84 15.53
N LEU A 396 9.34 2.55 15.76
CA LEU A 396 10.48 1.99 16.49
C LEU A 396 10.12 1.70 17.95
N ALA A 397 9.42 2.61 18.62
CA ALA A 397 9.02 2.45 20.02
C ALA A 397 8.11 1.21 20.21
N ILE A 398 7.13 1.02 19.34
CA ILE A 398 6.26 -0.17 19.36
C ILE A 398 7.08 -1.45 19.09
N ARG A 399 7.94 -1.42 18.07
CA ARG A 399 8.75 -2.59 17.68
C ARG A 399 9.75 -3.00 18.76
N ALA A 400 10.35 -2.02 19.44
CA ALA A 400 11.33 -2.24 20.49
C ALA A 400 10.70 -2.40 21.90
N GLU A 401 9.36 -2.31 22.02
CA GLU A 401 8.65 -2.32 23.30
C GLU A 401 9.25 -1.32 24.29
N THR A 402 9.49 -0.09 23.80
CA THR A 402 10.15 0.95 24.57
C THR A 402 9.23 1.43 25.71
N PRO A 403 9.68 1.45 26.98
CA PRO A 403 8.86 1.92 28.09
C PRO A 403 8.44 3.38 27.92
N LEU A 404 7.21 3.72 28.26
CA LEU A 404 6.70 5.09 28.19
C LEU A 404 7.53 6.08 29.01
N SER A 405 8.08 5.65 30.14
CA SER A 405 8.99 6.48 30.98
C SER A 405 10.25 6.93 30.25
N LEU A 406 10.74 6.13 29.29
CA LEU A 406 11.84 6.53 28.42
C LEU A 406 11.36 7.47 27.31
N LEU A 407 10.23 7.16 26.67
CA LEU A 407 9.69 7.96 25.58
C LEU A 407 9.33 9.38 26.03
N THR A 408 8.74 9.54 27.23
CA THR A 408 8.42 10.85 27.79
C THR A 408 9.65 11.69 28.20
N ASN A 409 10.84 11.07 28.21
CA ASN A 409 12.10 11.73 28.52
C ASN A 409 12.98 12.00 27.29
N VAL A 410 12.46 11.71 26.08
CA VAL A 410 13.12 12.05 24.82
C VAL A 410 12.99 13.55 24.56
N VAL A 411 14.09 14.17 24.09
CA VAL A 411 14.09 15.58 23.69
C VAL A 411 13.81 15.68 22.20
N HIS A 412 12.72 16.36 21.84
CA HIS A 412 12.36 16.63 20.45
C HIS A 412 12.87 17.99 19.99
N ALA A 413 13.22 18.09 18.71
CA ALA A 413 13.63 19.35 18.12
C ALA A 413 12.44 20.33 18.02
N PHE A 414 12.71 21.63 18.24
CA PHE A 414 11.72 22.69 18.18
C PHE A 414 12.09 23.72 17.08
N PRO A 415 11.13 24.20 16.26
CA PRO A 415 9.74 23.78 16.15
C PRO A 415 9.58 22.62 15.16
N THR A 416 8.97 21.51 15.60
CA THR A 416 8.64 20.35 14.75
C THR A 416 7.30 19.75 15.15
N TYR A 417 6.73 18.87 14.32
CA TYR A 417 5.53 18.11 14.72
C TYR A 417 5.82 17.04 15.80
N GLY A 418 7.09 16.80 16.15
CA GLY A 418 7.49 16.02 17.32
C GLY A 418 6.94 16.59 18.65
N GLU A 419 6.66 17.91 18.72
CA GLU A 419 5.96 18.54 19.85
C GLU A 419 4.61 17.86 20.15
N ALA A 420 3.84 17.51 19.10
CA ALA A 420 2.56 16.84 19.25
C ALA A 420 2.73 15.41 19.77
N VAL A 421 3.76 14.70 19.30
CA VAL A 421 4.12 13.36 19.80
C VAL A 421 4.50 13.41 21.27
N GLU A 422 5.37 14.35 21.67
CA GLU A 422 5.79 14.53 23.05
C GLU A 422 4.60 14.84 23.98
N ALA A 423 3.72 15.75 23.56
CA ALA A 423 2.52 16.11 24.33
C ALA A 423 1.57 14.91 24.51
N ALA A 424 1.31 14.17 23.43
CA ALA A 424 0.47 12.97 23.47
C ALA A 424 1.10 11.85 24.33
N LEU A 425 2.43 11.65 24.28
CA LEU A 425 3.14 10.69 25.14
C LEU A 425 3.02 11.04 26.63
N ARG A 426 3.16 12.32 26.97
CA ARG A 426 3.03 12.79 28.37
C ARG A 426 1.61 12.61 28.90
N GLU A 427 0.61 12.94 28.08
CA GLU A 427 -0.80 12.71 28.44
C GLU A 427 -1.11 11.23 28.60
N LEU A 428 -0.62 10.40 27.67
CA LEU A 428 -0.80 8.95 27.73
C LEU A 428 -0.20 8.36 29.01
N ALA A 429 1.01 8.77 29.37
CA ALA A 429 1.69 8.32 30.59
C ALA A 429 1.00 8.79 31.89
N ALA A 430 0.31 9.92 31.86
CA ALA A 430 -0.47 10.42 33.00
C ALA A 430 -1.81 9.67 33.16
N ASN A 431 -2.33 9.04 32.12
CA ASN A 431 -3.62 8.34 32.10
C ASN A 431 -3.48 6.83 32.35
N LEU A 432 -2.27 6.28 32.40
CA LEU A 432 -1.97 4.87 32.72
C LEU A 432 -1.90 4.62 34.21
#